data_635d860a2193681be7e391aed91a4983
#
_entry.id   635d860a2193681be7e391aed91a4983
#
_cell.length_a   1.000
_cell.length_b   1.000
_cell.length_c   1.000
_cell.angle_alpha   90.00
_cell.angle_beta   90.00
_cell.angle_gamma   90.00
#
_symmetry.space_group_name_H-M   'P 1'
#
loop_
_entity.id
_entity.type
_entity.pdbx_description
1 polymer ?
#
loop_
_entity_poly.entity_id
_entity_poly.type
_entity_poly.pdbx_seq_one_letter_code
_entity_poly.pdbx_strand_id
1 'polypeptide(L)'
;DHYSDSIHALGKNTRGGQYLAGVYSNTSHTHFGSLTSATPNGRRAGETFASGFAPENGADKRGTTALLNSMNRIDYKKFANGINFNIKLDASSYECDDGKSALGSMYKVYFKRHGMQVQANMLDPKILIEARDNPELHPNLLIRVSGYSAYFNDLSPEMQDEVISRSSNRG
;
A
#
# COMPACT_ATOMS: atom_id res chain seq x y z
N ASP A 1 15.01 0.96 -10.06
CA ASP A 1 16.43 0.63 -9.95
C ASP A 1 17.29 1.86 -9.63
N HIS A 2 17.17 2.99 -10.32
CA HIS A 2 18.03 4.17 -10.07
C HIS A 2 18.06 4.64 -8.60
N TYR A 3 16.92 4.65 -7.91
CA TYR A 3 16.86 5.03 -6.49
C TYR A 3 17.72 4.12 -5.62
N SER A 4 17.53 2.81 -5.71
CA SER A 4 18.31 1.84 -4.92
C SER A 4 19.79 1.87 -5.28
N ASP A 5 20.11 1.99 -6.56
CA ASP A 5 21.49 2.07 -7.03
C ASP A 5 22.19 3.34 -6.52
N SER A 6 21.48 4.49 -6.50
CA SER A 6 21.99 5.74 -5.92
C SER A 6 22.25 5.64 -4.41
N ILE A 7 21.36 4.99 -3.67
CA ILE A 7 21.55 4.77 -2.23
C ILE A 7 22.75 3.85 -1.96
N HIS A 8 22.89 2.77 -2.71
CA HIS A 8 24.02 1.86 -2.57
C HIS A 8 25.36 2.50 -2.95
N ALA A 9 25.36 3.42 -3.92
CA ALA A 9 26.56 4.17 -4.32
C ALA A 9 27.09 5.10 -3.22
N LEU A 10 26.29 5.46 -2.20
CA LEU A 10 26.76 6.22 -1.04
C LEU A 10 27.79 5.42 -0.19
N GLY A 11 27.86 4.11 -0.36
CA GLY A 11 28.82 3.24 0.32
C GLY A 11 28.53 3.07 1.81
N LYS A 12 29.52 3.35 2.65
CA LYS A 12 29.44 3.17 4.11
C LYS A 12 29.39 4.51 4.82
N ASN A 13 28.63 4.54 5.91
CA ASN A 13 28.61 5.67 6.83
C ASN A 13 29.89 5.72 7.69
N THR A 14 30.03 6.75 8.51
CA THR A 14 31.19 6.96 9.39
C THR A 14 31.42 5.86 10.43
N ARG A 15 30.40 5.03 10.69
CA ARG A 15 30.45 3.89 11.64
C ARG A 15 30.63 2.54 10.91
N GLY A 16 30.87 2.54 9.60
CA GLY A 16 31.09 1.35 8.79
C GLY A 16 29.81 0.63 8.32
N GLY A 17 28.62 1.11 8.68
CA GLY A 17 27.33 0.57 8.22
C GLY A 17 27.04 0.99 6.77
N GLN A 18 26.46 0.09 5.98
CA GLN A 18 26.01 0.41 4.61
C GLN A 18 24.72 1.21 4.61
N TYR A 19 24.58 2.09 3.61
CA TYR A 19 23.29 2.69 3.28
C TYR A 19 22.43 1.67 2.54
N LEU A 20 21.21 1.45 3.01
CA LEU A 20 20.28 0.47 2.46
C LEU A 20 19.01 1.19 1.97
N ALA A 21 18.59 0.88 0.75
CA ALA A 21 17.35 1.40 0.22
C ALA A 21 16.14 0.72 0.89
N GLY A 22 15.09 1.51 1.13
CA GLY A 22 13.79 1.03 1.61
C GLY A 22 12.68 1.90 1.04
N VAL A 23 11.47 1.35 0.93
CA VAL A 23 10.29 2.06 0.43
C VAL A 23 9.10 1.77 1.32
N TYR A 24 8.81 2.70 2.20
CA TYR A 24 7.66 2.62 3.10
C TYR A 24 7.19 4.02 3.48
N SER A 25 5.93 4.14 3.82
CA SER A 25 5.32 5.36 4.32
C SER A 25 4.21 4.97 5.30
N ASN A 26 4.11 5.66 6.43
CA ASN A 26 2.98 5.52 7.34
C ASN A 26 1.87 6.49 6.92
N THR A 27 2.07 7.79 7.11
CA THR A 27 1.11 8.86 6.79
C THR A 27 1.73 9.98 5.99
N SER A 28 3.06 10.06 5.91
CA SER A 28 3.80 11.14 5.26
C SER A 28 3.47 11.31 3.77
N HIS A 29 3.02 10.24 3.09
CA HIS A 29 2.61 10.30 1.68
C HIS A 29 1.40 11.23 1.46
N THR A 30 0.48 11.36 2.41
CA THR A 30 -0.64 12.31 2.34
C THR A 30 -0.15 13.73 2.49
N HIS A 31 0.62 14.00 3.54
CA HIS A 31 1.15 15.33 3.82
C HIS A 31 2.07 15.84 2.69
N PHE A 32 3.06 15.06 2.28
CA PHE A 32 3.94 15.48 1.18
C PHE A 32 3.20 15.60 -0.15
N GLY A 33 2.20 14.74 -0.40
CA GLY A 33 1.36 14.85 -1.58
C GLY A 33 0.60 16.17 -1.63
N SER A 34 0.01 16.61 -0.50
CA SER A 34 -0.74 17.87 -0.42
C SER A 34 0.12 19.11 -0.70
N LEU A 35 1.41 19.04 -0.43
CA LEU A 35 2.37 20.14 -0.65
C LEU A 35 3.04 20.10 -2.03
N THR A 36 2.81 19.06 -2.83
CA THR A 36 3.51 18.84 -4.09
C THR A 36 2.64 19.18 -5.29
N SER A 37 3.21 19.92 -6.24
CA SER A 37 2.59 20.22 -7.54
C SER A 37 2.33 18.96 -8.36
N ALA A 38 1.59 19.06 -9.46
CA ALA A 38 1.33 17.97 -10.39
C ALA A 38 2.63 17.30 -10.87
N THR A 39 2.58 15.98 -11.09
CA THR A 39 3.73 15.20 -11.53
C THR A 39 3.49 14.59 -12.94
N PRO A 40 4.57 14.31 -13.71
CA PRO A 40 4.44 13.86 -15.10
C PRO A 40 3.70 12.51 -15.30
N ASN A 41 3.58 11.70 -14.24
CA ASN A 41 2.84 10.43 -14.26
C ASN A 41 1.31 10.61 -14.22
N GLY A 42 0.81 11.85 -14.15
CA GLY A 42 -0.62 12.17 -14.15
C GLY A 42 -1.20 12.52 -12.77
N ARG A 43 -0.42 12.45 -11.69
CA ARG A 43 -0.86 12.89 -10.35
C ARG A 43 -1.10 14.40 -10.38
N ARG A 44 -2.25 14.83 -9.86
CA ARG A 44 -2.61 16.25 -9.77
C ARG A 44 -1.94 16.93 -8.57
N ALA A 45 -1.86 18.22 -8.61
CA ALA A 45 -1.39 19.02 -7.46
C ALA A 45 -2.28 18.75 -6.24
N GLY A 46 -1.66 18.52 -5.09
CA GLY A 46 -2.36 18.26 -3.83
C GLY A 46 -2.87 16.83 -3.63
N GLU A 47 -2.86 15.96 -4.64
CA GLU A 47 -3.20 14.55 -4.48
C GLU A 47 -2.12 13.82 -3.66
N THR A 48 -2.54 12.80 -2.90
CA THR A 48 -1.62 11.96 -2.11
C THR A 48 -0.63 11.21 -2.99
N PHE A 49 0.56 10.98 -2.50
CA PHE A 49 1.47 10.02 -3.11
C PHE A 49 1.02 8.57 -2.86
N ALA A 50 1.65 7.63 -3.56
CA ALA A 50 1.47 6.21 -3.28
C ALA A 50 1.84 5.87 -1.82
N SER A 51 1.06 5.00 -1.19
CA SER A 51 1.33 4.53 0.16
C SER A 51 2.40 3.44 0.14
N GLY A 52 3.62 3.82 0.49
CA GLY A 52 4.76 2.91 0.50
C GLY A 52 5.09 2.37 -0.90
N PHE A 53 5.13 1.06 -1.04
CA PHE A 53 5.46 0.39 -2.30
C PHE A 53 4.22 0.00 -3.13
N ALA A 54 3.04 0.46 -2.71
CA ALA A 54 1.79 0.25 -3.43
C ALA A 54 1.73 1.12 -4.71
N PRO A 55 0.89 0.78 -5.69
CA PRO A 55 0.58 1.69 -6.79
C PRO A 55 -0.12 2.95 -6.28
N GLU A 56 -0.07 4.01 -7.06
CA GLU A 56 -0.91 5.19 -6.82
C GLU A 56 -2.39 4.80 -6.84
N ASN A 57 -3.19 5.56 -6.09
CA ASN A 57 -4.63 5.34 -6.02
C ASN A 57 -5.26 5.30 -7.42
N GLY A 58 -5.98 4.23 -7.71
CA GLY A 58 -6.63 4.03 -9.01
C GLY A 58 -5.72 3.57 -10.17
N ALA A 59 -4.45 3.25 -9.91
CA ALA A 59 -3.55 2.70 -10.94
C ALA A 59 -3.69 1.17 -11.11
N ASP A 60 -4.24 0.47 -10.14
CA ASP A 60 -4.42 -1.00 -10.08
C ASP A 60 -5.69 -1.51 -10.80
N LYS A 61 -6.00 -0.92 -11.96
CA LYS A 61 -7.26 -1.14 -12.71
C LYS A 61 -7.42 -2.55 -13.31
N ARG A 62 -6.38 -3.38 -13.31
CA ARG A 62 -6.39 -4.71 -13.94
C ARG A 62 -6.50 -5.85 -12.94
N GLY A 63 -6.84 -5.54 -11.70
CA GLY A 63 -7.02 -6.51 -10.63
C GLY A 63 -5.73 -7.03 -9.98
N THR A 64 -5.90 -7.81 -8.92
CA THR A 64 -4.82 -8.25 -8.02
C THR A 64 -3.72 -9.04 -8.71
N THR A 65 -4.08 -9.93 -9.65
CA THR A 65 -3.09 -10.74 -10.39
C THR A 65 -2.16 -9.87 -11.22
N ALA A 66 -2.69 -8.85 -11.92
CA ALA A 66 -1.88 -7.95 -12.73
C ALA A 66 -0.97 -7.08 -11.84
N LEU A 67 -1.47 -6.64 -10.69
CA LEU A 67 -0.72 -5.92 -9.69
C LEU A 67 0.47 -6.74 -9.18
N LEU A 68 0.23 -7.96 -8.70
CA LEU A 68 1.29 -8.84 -8.22
C LEU A 68 2.31 -9.22 -9.31
N ASN A 69 1.86 -9.38 -10.55
CA ASN A 69 2.77 -9.60 -11.68
C ASN A 69 3.67 -8.37 -11.96
N SER A 70 3.15 -7.17 -11.80
CA SER A 70 3.96 -5.94 -11.90
C SER A 70 4.98 -5.86 -10.77
N MET A 71 4.57 -6.16 -9.56
CA MET A 71 5.44 -6.18 -8.38
C MET A 71 6.53 -7.24 -8.50
N ASN A 72 6.25 -8.39 -9.10
CA ASN A 72 7.22 -9.46 -9.35
C ASN A 72 8.33 -9.11 -10.34
N ARG A 73 8.29 -7.94 -11.00
CA ARG A 73 9.37 -7.44 -11.87
C ARG A 73 10.44 -6.66 -11.11
N ILE A 74 10.21 -6.40 -9.84
CA ILE A 74 11.10 -5.61 -9.01
C ILE A 74 12.17 -6.52 -8.41
N ASP A 75 13.42 -6.05 -8.41
CA ASP A 75 14.50 -6.74 -7.72
C ASP A 75 14.49 -6.35 -6.23
N TYR A 76 13.80 -7.13 -5.42
CA TYR A 76 13.66 -6.90 -3.98
C TYR A 76 14.97 -6.94 -3.21
N LYS A 77 16.00 -7.61 -3.73
CA LYS A 77 17.32 -7.66 -3.09
C LYS A 77 17.95 -6.28 -2.94
N LYS A 78 17.54 -5.33 -3.78
CA LYS A 78 17.99 -3.95 -3.72
C LYS A 78 17.35 -3.11 -2.61
N PHE A 79 16.31 -3.63 -1.94
CA PHE A 79 15.54 -2.91 -0.91
C PHE A 79 15.71 -3.54 0.48
N ALA A 80 16.95 -3.78 0.87
CA ALA A 80 17.27 -4.49 2.12
C ALA A 80 16.80 -3.78 3.40
N ASN A 81 16.50 -2.47 3.34
CA ASN A 81 15.88 -1.74 4.45
C ASN A 81 14.36 -1.95 4.58
N GLY A 82 13.76 -2.73 3.66
CA GLY A 82 12.36 -3.12 3.72
C GLY A 82 11.43 -2.36 2.78
N ILE A 83 10.25 -2.91 2.64
CA ILE A 83 9.15 -2.32 1.87
C ILE A 83 7.86 -2.41 2.68
N ASN A 84 6.90 -1.57 2.32
CA ASN A 84 5.52 -1.66 2.77
C ASN A 84 4.62 -1.72 1.53
N PHE A 85 4.09 -2.91 1.25
CA PHE A 85 3.24 -3.15 0.09
C PHE A 85 1.82 -3.48 0.54
N ASN A 86 0.93 -2.51 0.42
CA ASN A 86 -0.48 -2.63 0.74
C ASN A 86 -1.28 -2.97 -0.52
N ILE A 87 -2.13 -3.98 -0.44
CA ILE A 87 -3.08 -4.33 -1.50
C ILE A 87 -4.50 -4.34 -0.95
N LYS A 88 -5.43 -4.06 -1.83
CA LYS A 88 -6.85 -4.20 -1.58
C LYS A 88 -7.32 -5.51 -2.21
N LEU A 89 -8.16 -6.22 -1.49
CA LEU A 89 -8.85 -7.39 -1.97
C LEU A 89 -10.36 -7.22 -1.76
N ASP A 90 -11.13 -7.56 -2.77
CA ASP A 90 -12.57 -7.70 -2.62
C ASP A 90 -12.87 -9.02 -1.90
N ALA A 91 -13.38 -8.93 -0.66
CA ALA A 91 -13.69 -10.08 0.15
C ALA A 91 -14.58 -11.09 -0.59
N SER A 92 -15.58 -10.62 -1.34
CA SER A 92 -16.53 -11.47 -2.05
C SER A 92 -15.85 -12.40 -3.07
N SER A 93 -14.75 -11.95 -3.67
CA SER A 93 -13.98 -12.75 -4.65
C SER A 93 -13.23 -13.92 -4.01
N TYR A 94 -13.07 -13.93 -2.69
CA TYR A 94 -12.25 -14.89 -1.95
C TYR A 94 -13.00 -15.64 -0.85
N GLU A 95 -14.33 -15.58 -0.84
CA GLU A 95 -15.16 -16.30 0.14
C GLU A 95 -15.24 -17.81 -0.17
N CYS A 96 -15.26 -18.17 -1.46
CA CYS A 96 -15.28 -19.57 -1.88
C CYS A 96 -13.89 -20.22 -1.82
N ASP A 97 -13.85 -21.56 -1.78
CA ASP A 97 -12.60 -22.31 -1.65
C ASP A 97 -11.68 -22.14 -2.88
N ASP A 98 -12.24 -22.00 -4.06
CA ASP A 98 -11.46 -21.69 -5.27
C ASP A 98 -10.82 -20.31 -5.19
N GLY A 99 -11.54 -19.31 -4.70
CA GLY A 99 -11.02 -17.97 -4.48
C GLY A 99 -9.88 -17.95 -3.45
N LYS A 100 -10.04 -18.65 -2.33
CA LYS A 100 -8.98 -18.81 -1.31
C LYS A 100 -7.75 -19.51 -1.87
N SER A 101 -7.96 -20.58 -2.66
CA SER A 101 -6.88 -21.33 -3.32
C SER A 101 -6.14 -20.46 -4.34
N ALA A 102 -6.87 -19.65 -5.13
CA ALA A 102 -6.30 -18.71 -6.08
C ALA A 102 -5.45 -17.64 -5.37
N LEU A 103 -5.95 -17.04 -4.29
CA LEU A 103 -5.21 -16.07 -3.48
C LEU A 103 -3.94 -16.70 -2.88
N GLY A 104 -4.04 -17.89 -2.32
CA GLY A 104 -2.90 -18.63 -1.80
C GLY A 104 -1.84 -18.90 -2.87
N SER A 105 -2.27 -19.22 -4.09
CA SER A 105 -1.37 -19.44 -5.23
C SER A 105 -0.69 -18.14 -5.69
N MET A 106 -1.42 -17.03 -5.74
CA MET A 106 -0.86 -15.72 -6.06
C MET A 106 0.22 -15.31 -5.04
N TYR A 107 -0.02 -15.49 -3.75
CA TYR A 107 0.98 -15.20 -2.71
C TYR A 107 2.20 -16.12 -2.80
N LYS A 108 2.00 -17.41 -3.05
CA LYS A 108 3.13 -18.34 -3.26
C LYS A 108 4.02 -17.89 -4.41
N VAL A 109 3.45 -17.46 -5.53
CA VAL A 109 4.22 -16.94 -6.67
C VAL A 109 4.94 -15.64 -6.31
N TYR A 110 4.27 -14.73 -5.62
CA TYR A 110 4.84 -13.46 -5.19
C TYR A 110 6.08 -13.67 -4.30
N PHE A 111 5.95 -14.50 -3.25
CA PHE A 111 7.06 -14.77 -2.33
C PHE A 111 8.15 -15.64 -2.96
N LYS A 112 7.80 -16.58 -3.86
CA LYS A 112 8.79 -17.34 -4.62
C LYS A 112 9.65 -16.45 -5.52
N ARG A 113 9.14 -15.31 -5.94
CA ARG A 113 9.85 -14.26 -6.69
C ARG A 113 10.48 -13.19 -5.81
N HIS A 114 10.74 -13.54 -4.55
CA HIS A 114 11.41 -12.70 -3.56
C HIS A 114 10.61 -11.49 -3.05
N GLY A 115 9.28 -11.45 -3.25
CA GLY A 115 8.42 -10.47 -2.58
C GLY A 115 8.67 -10.51 -1.08
N MET A 116 8.89 -9.35 -0.47
CA MET A 116 9.31 -9.27 0.93
C MET A 116 8.13 -9.18 1.90
N GLN A 117 7.09 -8.45 1.53
CA GLN A 117 5.95 -8.16 2.38
C GLN A 117 4.73 -7.88 1.52
N VAL A 118 3.57 -8.31 1.94
CA VAL A 118 2.28 -7.91 1.40
C VAL A 118 1.29 -7.82 2.54
N GLN A 119 0.52 -6.75 2.56
CA GLN A 119 -0.58 -6.54 3.48
C GLN A 119 -1.87 -6.42 2.70
N ALA A 120 -2.78 -7.38 2.89
CA ALA A 120 -4.10 -7.34 2.28
C ALA A 120 -5.11 -6.63 3.20
N ASN A 121 -5.83 -5.69 2.63
CA ASN A 121 -6.99 -5.07 3.25
C ASN A 121 -8.26 -5.57 2.54
N MET A 122 -9.16 -6.15 3.32
CA MET A 122 -10.46 -6.70 2.87
C MET A 122 -11.59 -5.96 3.59
N LEU A 123 -11.71 -4.66 3.35
CA LEU A 123 -12.74 -3.84 3.99
C LEU A 123 -13.80 -3.45 2.97
N ASP A 124 -15.06 -3.53 3.37
CA ASP A 124 -16.17 -3.00 2.58
C ASP A 124 -16.14 -1.46 2.64
N PRO A 125 -16.01 -0.77 1.49
CA PRO A 125 -16.04 0.68 1.44
C PRO A 125 -17.30 1.29 2.07
N LYS A 126 -18.43 0.58 2.03
CA LYS A 126 -19.70 1.04 2.62
C LYS A 126 -19.60 1.16 4.14
N ILE A 127 -18.97 0.17 4.78
CA ILE A 127 -18.74 0.18 6.23
C ILE A 127 -17.82 1.36 6.62
N LEU A 128 -16.81 1.64 5.82
CA LEU A 128 -15.91 2.76 6.08
C LEU A 128 -16.61 4.12 5.92
N ILE A 129 -17.44 4.26 4.89
CA ILE A 129 -18.25 5.49 4.68
C ILE A 129 -19.24 5.66 5.84
N GLU A 130 -19.93 4.59 6.22
CA GLU A 130 -20.87 4.62 7.35
C GLU A 130 -20.16 4.97 8.67
N ALA A 131 -19.00 4.41 8.92
CA ALA A 131 -18.20 4.70 10.12
C ALA A 131 -17.67 6.14 10.15
N ARG A 132 -17.37 6.74 8.98
CA ARG A 132 -17.00 8.16 8.89
C ARG A 132 -18.20 9.07 9.21
N ASP A 133 -19.35 8.75 8.63
CA ASP A 133 -20.56 9.59 8.73
C ASP A 133 -21.29 9.39 10.06
N ASN A 134 -21.20 8.21 10.66
CA ASN A 134 -21.84 7.81 11.92
C ASN A 134 -20.87 7.00 12.79
N PRO A 135 -19.83 7.64 13.38
CA PRO A 135 -18.75 6.95 14.10
C PRO A 135 -19.24 6.13 15.30
N GLU A 136 -20.37 6.50 15.90
CA GLU A 136 -20.99 5.80 17.02
C GLU A 136 -21.53 4.41 16.67
N LEU A 137 -21.81 4.14 15.39
CA LEU A 137 -22.25 2.81 14.93
C LEU A 137 -21.09 1.83 14.81
N HIS A 138 -19.87 2.34 14.65
CA HIS A 138 -18.66 1.55 14.45
C HIS A 138 -17.51 1.97 15.40
N PRO A 139 -17.73 2.03 16.73
CA PRO A 139 -16.75 2.59 17.68
C PRO A 139 -15.44 1.81 17.72
N ASN A 140 -15.47 0.52 17.38
CA ASN A 140 -14.34 -0.39 17.46
C ASN A 140 -13.86 -0.86 16.07
N LEU A 141 -14.15 -0.11 15.00
CA LEU A 141 -13.71 -0.48 13.66
C LEU A 141 -12.19 -0.34 13.55
N LEU A 142 -11.51 -1.47 13.66
CA LEU A 142 -10.06 -1.54 13.57
C LEU A 142 -9.64 -1.73 12.12
N ILE A 143 -8.78 -0.87 11.64
CA ILE A 143 -8.21 -0.97 10.29
C ILE A 143 -6.70 -1.10 10.35
N ARG A 144 -6.15 -1.71 9.32
CA ARG A 144 -4.71 -1.76 9.09
C ARG A 144 -4.32 -0.60 8.17
N VAL A 145 -3.56 0.36 8.68
CA VAL A 145 -3.18 1.57 7.92
C VAL A 145 -1.94 1.30 7.07
N SER A 146 -0.79 1.13 7.70
CA SER A 146 0.49 0.95 7.02
C SER A 146 1.50 0.33 7.99
N GLY A 147 1.45 -0.99 8.15
CA GLY A 147 2.32 -1.68 9.13
C GLY A 147 1.84 -1.59 10.58
N TYR A 148 0.82 -0.81 10.90
CA TYR A 148 0.16 -0.73 12.20
C TYR A 148 -1.37 -0.72 12.05
N SER A 149 -2.07 -1.03 13.13
CA SER A 149 -3.53 -0.97 13.20
C SER A 149 -3.96 0.22 14.05
N ALA A 150 -5.04 0.88 13.65
CA ALA A 150 -5.65 1.98 14.37
C ALA A 150 -7.18 1.85 14.31
N TYR A 151 -7.87 2.44 15.27
CA TYR A 151 -9.31 2.62 15.13
C TYR A 151 -9.58 3.64 14.03
N PHE A 152 -10.53 3.33 13.14
CA PHE A 152 -10.84 4.18 12.00
C PHE A 152 -11.27 5.59 12.44
N ASN A 153 -12.03 5.68 13.53
CA ASN A 153 -12.53 6.93 14.08
C ASN A 153 -11.43 7.81 14.71
N ASP A 154 -10.28 7.23 15.05
CA ASP A 154 -9.14 7.97 15.62
C ASP A 154 -8.23 8.58 14.52
N LEU A 155 -8.49 8.25 13.25
CA LEU A 155 -7.75 8.81 12.13
C LEU A 155 -8.21 10.23 11.81
N SER A 156 -7.29 11.05 11.28
CA SER A 156 -7.67 12.35 10.72
C SER A 156 -8.62 12.18 9.52
N PRO A 157 -9.49 13.17 9.23
CA PRO A 157 -10.41 13.09 8.09
C PRO A 157 -9.71 12.77 6.76
N GLU A 158 -8.53 13.33 6.53
CA GLU A 158 -7.74 13.09 5.32
C GLU A 158 -7.28 11.62 5.23
N MET A 159 -6.93 11.02 6.37
CA MET A 159 -6.56 9.61 6.44
C MET A 159 -7.77 8.68 6.28
N GLN A 160 -8.92 9.05 6.83
CA GLN A 160 -10.17 8.32 6.61
C GLN A 160 -10.55 8.32 5.13
N ASP A 161 -10.51 9.48 4.48
CA ASP A 161 -10.79 9.63 3.06
C ASP A 161 -9.80 8.85 2.19
N GLU A 162 -8.53 8.84 2.56
CA GLU A 162 -7.50 8.05 1.88
C GLU A 162 -7.77 6.55 1.99
N VAL A 163 -8.14 6.05 3.18
CA VAL A 163 -8.51 4.64 3.41
C VAL A 163 -9.76 4.27 2.62
N ILE A 164 -10.79 5.12 2.59
CA ILE A 164 -12.01 4.92 1.80
C ILE A 164 -11.66 4.91 0.31
N SER A 165 -10.88 5.87 -0.17
CA SER A 165 -10.45 5.95 -1.57
C SER A 165 -9.73 4.69 -2.01
N ARG A 166 -8.78 4.23 -1.22
CA ARG A 166 -8.10 2.95 -1.44
C ARG A 166 -9.08 1.78 -1.48
N SER A 167 -10.14 1.83 -0.67
CA SER A 167 -11.15 0.76 -0.58
C SER A 167 -12.22 0.85 -1.66
N SER A 168 -12.42 1.97 -2.31
CA SER A 168 -13.51 2.20 -3.28
C SER A 168 -13.14 1.83 -4.73
N ASN A 169 -11.87 1.67 -5.05
CA ASN A 169 -11.43 1.30 -6.38
C ASN A 169 -11.79 -0.17 -6.67
N ARG A 170 -12.93 -0.37 -7.31
CA ARG A 170 -13.29 -1.65 -7.92
C ARG A 170 -12.45 -1.82 -9.19
N GLY A 171 -11.55 -2.81 -9.17
CA GLY A 171 -10.87 -3.28 -10.38
C GLY A 171 -11.85 -3.99 -11.33
#